data_a7bc01036ec26b2beedfedb29954e110
#
_entry.id   a7bc01036ec26b2beedfedb29954e110
#
_cell.length_a   1.000
_cell.length_b   1.000
_cell.length_c   1.000
_cell.angle_alpha   90.00
_cell.angle_beta   90.00
_cell.angle_gamma   90.00
#
_symmetry.space_group_name_H-M   'P 1'
#
loop_
_entity.id
_entity.type
_entity.pdbx_description
1 polymer ?
#
loop_
_entity_poly.entity_id
_entity_poly.type
_entity_poly.pdbx_seq_one_letter_code
_entity_poly.pdbx_strand_id
1 'polypeptide(L)'
;MSRALGDVYKRQTQCKKLAKQVGYPVMLKASAGGGGKGMRAVWKEDQLEDAWNSARVESKAAFANDDMYMEKLIEEPRHIEIQIVGDSKGKACHLSERDCSIQRRHQKLTEEVPSPFMTDKLRDEMGKAAVKAAEYIKYEGVGTVEFLVDKNRKFYFCLLYTSPSPRDT
;
A
#
# COMPACT_ATOMS: atom_id res chain seq x y z
N MET A 1 -11.02 7.22 -4.01
CA MET A 1 -9.73 7.18 -4.72
C MET A 1 -8.66 7.76 -3.81
N SER A 2 -7.84 6.91 -3.23
CA SER A 2 -6.65 7.36 -2.50
C SER A 2 -5.68 7.92 -3.53
N ARG A 3 -5.42 9.23 -3.47
CA ARG A 3 -4.27 9.80 -4.18
C ARG A 3 -3.03 9.36 -3.40
N ALA A 4 -2.36 8.32 -3.85
CA ALA A 4 -0.93 8.25 -3.67
C ALA A 4 -0.39 9.49 -4.40
N LEU A 5 0.00 10.52 -3.65
CA LEU A 5 0.64 11.71 -4.19
C LEU A 5 2.10 11.33 -4.46
N GLY A 6 2.30 10.54 -5.52
CA GLY A 6 3.58 10.02 -5.94
C GLY A 6 4.38 11.01 -6.78
N ASP A 7 4.60 12.23 -6.28
CA ASP A 7 5.65 13.06 -6.86
C ASP A 7 6.96 12.80 -6.13
N VAL A 8 8.00 12.51 -6.89
CA VAL A 8 9.36 12.38 -6.37
C VAL A 8 9.86 13.76 -5.94
N TYR A 9 10.11 13.93 -4.63
CA TYR A 9 10.52 15.22 -4.07
C TYR A 9 12.03 15.27 -3.85
N LYS A 10 12.65 16.28 -4.44
CA LYS A 10 14.09 16.58 -4.27
C LYS A 10 14.34 17.71 -3.28
N ARG A 11 13.30 18.47 -2.87
CA ARG A 11 13.44 19.65 -2.03
C ARG A 11 12.56 19.57 -0.78
N GLN A 12 13.19 19.80 0.37
CA GLN A 12 12.54 19.82 1.69
C GLN A 12 11.36 20.82 1.80
N THR A 13 11.48 22.00 1.15
CA THR A 13 10.41 23.00 1.16
C THR A 13 9.11 22.53 0.50
N GLN A 14 9.23 21.73 -0.57
CA GLN A 14 8.08 21.09 -1.22
C GLN A 14 7.46 20.04 -0.31
N CYS A 15 8.29 19.27 0.40
CA CYS A 15 7.86 18.25 1.35
C CYS A 15 7.03 18.86 2.50
N LYS A 16 7.46 19.98 3.10
CA LYS A 16 6.71 20.69 4.16
C LYS A 16 5.33 21.16 3.67
N LYS A 17 5.26 21.74 2.48
CA LYS A 17 3.99 22.20 1.88
C LYS A 17 3.03 21.04 1.65
N LEU A 18 3.55 19.94 1.14
CA LEU A 18 2.74 18.75 0.85
C LEU A 18 2.25 18.06 2.12
N ALA A 19 3.10 17.93 3.14
CA ALA A 19 2.71 17.34 4.41
C ALA A 19 1.52 18.08 5.05
N LYS A 20 1.48 19.41 4.91
CA LYS A 20 0.33 20.23 5.33
C LYS A 20 -0.94 19.94 4.52
N GLN A 21 -0.81 19.67 3.22
CA GLN A 21 -1.97 19.36 2.36
C GLN A 21 -2.50 17.94 2.61
N VAL A 22 -1.60 16.97 2.80
CA VAL A 22 -1.94 15.56 3.10
C VAL A 22 -2.51 15.43 4.51
N GLY A 23 -2.02 16.26 5.44
CA GLY A 23 -2.32 16.20 6.88
C GLY A 23 -1.56 15.08 7.59
N TYR A 24 -1.00 15.41 8.77
CA TYR A 24 -0.29 14.43 9.60
C TYR A 24 -1.24 13.36 10.17
N PRO A 25 -0.75 12.15 10.48
CA PRO A 25 0.59 11.66 10.23
C PRO A 25 0.84 11.31 8.75
N VAL A 26 2.12 11.39 8.32
CA VAL A 26 2.55 11.01 6.97
C VAL A 26 3.69 9.99 7.02
N MET A 27 3.83 9.22 5.95
CA MET A 27 4.94 8.30 5.74
C MET A 27 5.84 8.82 4.63
N LEU A 28 7.11 9.04 4.95
CA LEU A 28 8.16 9.26 3.95
C LEU A 28 8.68 7.92 3.46
N LYS A 29 8.88 7.79 2.15
CA LYS A 29 9.39 6.56 1.53
C LYS A 29 10.43 6.89 0.45
N ALA A 30 11.50 6.10 0.42
CA ALA A 30 12.48 6.15 -0.67
C ALA A 30 11.88 5.57 -1.95
N SER A 31 12.06 6.24 -3.09
CA SER A 31 11.56 5.78 -4.40
C SER A 31 12.18 4.45 -4.84
N ALA A 32 13.45 4.22 -4.50
CA ALA A 32 14.15 2.97 -4.76
C ALA A 32 14.11 2.02 -3.55
N GLY A 33 13.33 2.35 -2.51
CA GLY A 33 13.31 1.63 -1.24
C GLY A 33 12.57 0.28 -1.30
N GLY A 34 12.97 -0.61 -0.40
CA GLY A 34 12.33 -1.89 -0.18
C GLY A 34 12.68 -2.45 1.21
N GLY A 35 11.86 -3.37 1.72
CA GLY A 35 12.11 -4.01 3.02
C GLY A 35 12.12 -3.04 4.22
N GLY A 36 11.43 -1.90 4.12
CA GLY A 36 11.34 -0.90 5.19
C GLY A 36 12.52 0.08 5.28
N LYS A 37 13.57 -0.07 4.47
CA LYS A 37 14.69 0.89 4.41
C LYS A 37 14.26 2.18 3.72
N GLY A 38 14.71 3.32 4.24
CA GLY A 38 14.32 4.63 3.72
C GLY A 38 12.85 5.00 4.00
N MET A 39 12.24 4.42 5.02
CA MET A 39 10.87 4.71 5.47
C MET A 39 10.89 5.40 6.82
N ARG A 40 10.11 6.50 6.97
CA ARG A 40 9.95 7.22 8.24
C ARG A 40 8.52 7.69 8.42
N ALA A 41 7.92 7.30 9.54
CA ALA A 41 6.64 7.86 9.98
C ALA A 41 6.90 9.24 10.61
N VAL A 42 6.08 10.23 10.22
CA VAL A 42 6.16 11.61 10.71
C VAL A 42 4.80 11.99 11.27
N TRP A 43 4.74 12.20 12.56
CA TRP A 43 3.49 12.46 13.29
C TRP A 43 3.18 13.96 13.40
N LYS A 44 4.22 14.81 13.37
CA LYS A 44 4.13 16.24 13.55
C LYS A 44 5.13 16.97 12.65
N GLU A 45 4.83 18.25 12.37
CA GLU A 45 5.64 19.08 11.46
C GLU A 45 7.10 19.23 11.93
N ASP A 46 7.33 19.33 13.21
CA ASP A 46 8.66 19.48 13.81
C ASP A 46 9.58 18.27 13.57
N GLN A 47 9.02 17.09 13.38
CA GLN A 47 9.77 15.85 13.10
C GLN A 47 10.14 15.69 11.62
N LEU A 48 9.53 16.47 10.72
CA LEU A 48 9.61 16.22 9.27
C LEU A 48 11.04 16.39 8.74
N GLU A 49 11.76 17.38 9.22
CA GLU A 49 13.12 17.70 8.73
C GLU A 49 14.12 16.61 9.06
N ASP A 50 14.15 16.16 10.30
CA ASP A 50 15.04 15.09 10.76
C ASP A 50 14.70 13.76 10.08
N ALA A 51 13.42 13.44 9.99
CA ALA A 51 12.92 12.25 9.30
C ALA A 51 13.30 12.26 7.82
N TRP A 52 13.15 13.41 7.14
CA TRP A 52 13.55 13.60 5.75
C TRP A 52 15.03 13.35 5.53
N ASN A 53 15.89 14.02 6.33
CA ASN A 53 17.33 13.91 6.19
C ASN A 53 17.81 12.49 6.48
N SER A 54 17.34 11.88 7.56
CA SER A 54 17.75 10.52 7.94
C SER A 54 17.30 9.48 6.91
N ALA A 55 16.08 9.57 6.37
CA ALA A 55 15.59 8.65 5.35
C ALA A 55 16.36 8.76 4.04
N ARG A 56 16.75 9.98 3.62
CA ARG A 56 17.57 10.21 2.43
C ARG A 56 18.98 9.63 2.57
N VAL A 57 19.63 9.86 3.70
CA VAL A 57 20.97 9.31 3.97
C VAL A 57 20.95 7.78 3.91
N GLU A 58 19.97 7.16 4.56
CA GLU A 58 19.78 5.71 4.53
C GLU A 58 19.51 5.19 3.11
N SER A 59 18.62 5.87 2.37
CA SER A 59 18.27 5.49 1.01
C SER A 59 19.47 5.61 0.06
N LYS A 60 20.22 6.69 0.15
CA LYS A 60 21.44 6.89 -0.66
C LYS A 60 22.48 5.81 -0.39
N ALA A 61 22.68 5.46 0.87
CA ALA A 61 23.63 4.42 1.25
C ALA A 61 23.19 3.01 0.79
N ALA A 62 21.87 2.71 0.87
CA ALA A 62 21.35 1.38 0.55
C ALA A 62 21.06 1.15 -0.94
N PHE A 63 20.68 2.21 -1.67
CA PHE A 63 20.14 2.09 -3.03
C PHE A 63 20.82 3.03 -4.05
N ALA A 64 21.83 3.81 -3.64
CA ALA A 64 22.49 4.86 -4.44
C ALA A 64 21.51 5.93 -4.98
N ASN A 65 20.31 6.01 -4.42
CA ASN A 65 19.24 6.93 -4.79
C ASN A 65 18.63 7.54 -3.51
N ASP A 66 18.48 8.86 -3.48
CA ASP A 66 17.92 9.61 -2.37
C ASP A 66 16.58 10.32 -2.70
N ASP A 67 15.96 9.93 -3.80
CA ASP A 67 14.64 10.41 -4.18
C ASP A 67 13.57 9.86 -3.20
N MET A 68 12.71 10.74 -2.71
CA MET A 68 11.71 10.44 -1.71
C MET A 68 10.32 10.79 -2.22
N TYR A 69 9.32 10.07 -1.75
CA TYR A 69 7.92 10.44 -1.88
C TYR A 69 7.20 10.36 -0.53
N MET A 70 6.00 10.88 -0.47
CA MET A 70 5.20 10.97 0.75
C MET A 70 3.81 10.40 0.52
N GLU A 71 3.33 9.66 1.51
CA GLU A 71 1.98 9.14 1.56
C GLU A 71 1.30 9.51 2.87
N LYS A 72 -0.03 9.50 2.89
CA LYS A 72 -0.77 9.53 4.15
C LYS A 72 -0.47 8.27 4.93
N LEU A 73 -0.05 8.40 6.18
CA LEU A 73 0.09 7.25 7.08
C LEU A 73 -1.31 6.82 7.54
N ILE A 74 -1.65 5.58 7.26
CA ILE A 74 -2.86 4.95 7.80
C ILE A 74 -2.49 4.29 9.11
N GLU A 75 -3.11 4.75 10.21
CA GLU A 75 -2.83 4.25 11.55
C GLU A 75 -3.53 2.93 11.78
N GLU A 76 -2.80 1.95 12.30
CA GLU A 76 -3.30 0.62 12.65
C GLU A 76 -4.20 0.00 11.57
N PRO A 77 -3.75 -0.02 10.29
CA PRO A 77 -4.59 -0.53 9.22
C PRO A 77 -4.80 -2.04 9.36
N ARG A 78 -5.97 -2.51 8.92
CA ARG A 78 -6.13 -3.90 8.56
C ARG A 78 -5.55 -4.12 7.17
N HIS A 79 -4.81 -5.21 7.02
CA HIS A 79 -4.31 -5.68 5.73
C HIS A 79 -5.32 -6.67 5.17
N ILE A 80 -6.13 -6.23 4.23
CA ILE A 80 -7.15 -7.04 3.58
C ILE A 80 -6.76 -7.23 2.12
N GLU A 81 -6.77 -8.46 1.67
CA GLU A 81 -6.48 -8.76 0.28
C GLU A 81 -7.64 -9.46 -0.40
N ILE A 82 -7.86 -9.14 -1.66
CA ILE A 82 -8.92 -9.73 -2.50
C ILE A 82 -8.26 -10.64 -3.53
N GLN A 83 -8.64 -11.92 -3.52
CA GLN A 83 -8.22 -12.85 -4.55
C GLN A 83 -8.97 -12.56 -5.85
N ILE A 84 -8.23 -12.43 -6.95
CA ILE A 84 -8.80 -12.20 -8.29
C ILE A 84 -8.38 -13.29 -9.26
N VAL A 85 -9.22 -13.49 -10.28
CA VAL A 85 -8.96 -14.32 -11.45
C VAL A 85 -9.34 -13.54 -12.68
N GLY A 86 -8.39 -13.37 -13.61
CA GLY A 86 -8.59 -12.69 -14.89
C GLY A 86 -8.46 -13.66 -16.06
N ASP A 87 -9.27 -13.46 -17.09
CA ASP A 87 -9.23 -14.24 -18.32
C ASP A 87 -8.44 -13.51 -19.43
N SER A 88 -8.14 -14.22 -20.50
CA SER A 88 -7.44 -13.70 -21.69
C SER A 88 -8.25 -12.66 -22.47
N LYS A 89 -9.53 -12.47 -22.16
CA LYS A 89 -10.41 -11.48 -22.80
C LYS A 89 -10.49 -10.17 -21.99
N GLY A 90 -9.74 -10.07 -20.88
CA GLY A 90 -9.71 -8.90 -20.01
C GLY A 90 -10.91 -8.79 -19.07
N LYS A 91 -11.59 -9.91 -18.79
CA LYS A 91 -12.60 -10.00 -17.75
C LYS A 91 -12.02 -10.58 -16.48
N ALA A 92 -12.50 -10.08 -15.34
CA ALA A 92 -12.05 -10.56 -14.04
C ALA A 92 -13.22 -10.82 -13.09
N CYS A 93 -12.99 -11.71 -12.14
CA CYS A 93 -13.85 -11.90 -10.98
C CYS A 93 -13.01 -11.92 -9.70
N HIS A 94 -13.66 -11.81 -8.53
CA HIS A 94 -13.00 -11.98 -7.25
C HIS A 94 -13.55 -13.17 -6.47
N LEU A 95 -12.70 -13.77 -5.63
CA LEU A 95 -13.01 -14.94 -4.81
C LEU A 95 -13.06 -14.60 -3.31
N SER A 96 -13.56 -13.40 -2.97
CA SER A 96 -13.62 -12.87 -1.61
C SER A 96 -12.25 -12.41 -1.06
N GLU A 97 -12.22 -12.13 0.25
CA GLU A 97 -11.06 -11.55 0.93
C GLU A 97 -10.34 -12.55 1.83
N ARG A 98 -9.08 -12.16 2.16
CA ARG A 98 -8.30 -12.68 3.29
C ARG A 98 -7.88 -11.51 4.18
N ASP A 99 -7.95 -11.68 5.49
CA ASP A 99 -7.39 -10.76 6.47
C ASP A 99 -5.98 -11.22 6.84
N CYS A 100 -4.99 -10.44 6.46
CA CYS A 100 -3.57 -10.71 6.67
C CYS A 100 -2.95 -9.72 7.66
N SER A 101 -3.75 -9.21 8.61
CA SER A 101 -3.32 -8.17 9.55
C SER A 101 -2.33 -8.67 10.59
N ILE A 102 -2.31 -9.98 10.88
CA ILE A 102 -1.36 -10.57 11.83
C ILE A 102 -0.02 -10.78 11.12
N GLN A 103 0.89 -9.86 11.38
CA GLN A 103 2.19 -9.81 10.72
C GLN A 103 3.34 -9.71 11.73
N ARG A 104 4.51 -10.22 11.35
CA ARG A 104 5.76 -10.03 12.08
C ARG A 104 6.80 -9.41 11.15
N ARG A 105 7.27 -8.19 11.46
CA ARG A 105 8.22 -7.47 10.63
C ARG A 105 7.77 -7.34 9.16
N HIS A 106 6.49 -7.01 8.96
CA HIS A 106 5.82 -6.93 7.65
C HIS A 106 5.70 -8.26 6.89
N GLN A 107 5.82 -9.38 7.57
CA GLN A 107 5.64 -10.71 7.03
C GLN A 107 4.31 -11.28 7.52
N LYS A 108 3.43 -11.69 6.61
CA LYS A 108 2.13 -12.31 6.92
C LYS A 108 2.37 -13.63 7.67
N LEU A 109 1.79 -13.78 8.85
CA LEU A 109 1.91 -14.99 9.68
C LEU A 109 0.64 -15.83 9.66
N THR A 110 -0.51 -15.17 9.65
CA THR A 110 -1.82 -15.80 9.71
C THR A 110 -2.74 -15.11 8.74
N GLU A 111 -3.52 -15.88 8.02
CA GLU A 111 -4.59 -15.42 7.15
C GLU A 111 -5.92 -15.94 7.68
N GLU A 112 -6.90 -15.06 7.81
CA GLU A 112 -8.22 -15.36 8.32
C GLU A 112 -9.29 -15.14 7.26
N VAL A 113 -10.16 -16.13 7.06
CA VAL A 113 -11.24 -16.09 6.07
C VAL A 113 -12.53 -16.64 6.70
N PRO A 114 -13.64 -15.89 6.63
CA PRO A 114 -13.76 -14.50 6.28
C PRO A 114 -13.17 -13.57 7.36
N SER A 115 -12.80 -12.35 6.98
CA SER A 115 -12.35 -11.35 7.97
C SER A 115 -13.48 -10.96 8.90
N PRO A 116 -13.30 -11.04 10.23
CA PRO A 116 -14.32 -10.62 11.20
C PRO A 116 -14.54 -9.10 11.22
N PHE A 117 -13.60 -8.34 10.65
CA PHE A 117 -13.67 -6.88 10.53
C PHE A 117 -14.58 -6.44 9.37
N MET A 118 -14.73 -7.26 8.35
CA MET A 118 -15.43 -6.92 7.13
C MET A 118 -16.98 -6.98 7.32
N THR A 119 -17.64 -6.04 6.67
CA THR A 119 -19.10 -6.11 6.45
C THR A 119 -19.38 -6.54 5.02
N ASP A 120 -20.57 -7.07 4.74
CA ASP A 120 -20.94 -7.47 3.38
C ASP A 120 -20.85 -6.32 2.39
N LYS A 121 -21.25 -5.11 2.82
CA LYS A 121 -21.13 -3.89 2.02
C LYS A 121 -19.67 -3.57 1.67
N LEU A 122 -18.78 -3.61 2.66
CA LEU A 122 -17.35 -3.31 2.45
C LEU A 122 -16.71 -4.37 1.54
N ARG A 123 -17.06 -5.65 1.74
CA ARG A 123 -16.60 -6.76 0.90
C ARG A 123 -17.01 -6.57 -0.56
N ASP A 124 -18.24 -6.19 -0.81
CA ASP A 124 -18.74 -5.91 -2.16
C ASP A 124 -18.03 -4.72 -2.80
N GLU A 125 -17.86 -3.62 -2.06
CA GLU A 125 -17.18 -2.43 -2.55
C GLU A 125 -15.70 -2.71 -2.88
N MET A 126 -14.98 -3.42 -2.02
CA MET A 126 -13.58 -3.80 -2.23
C MET A 126 -13.43 -4.81 -3.35
N GLY A 127 -14.31 -5.81 -3.43
CA GLY A 127 -14.35 -6.78 -4.52
C GLY A 127 -14.53 -6.11 -5.88
N LYS A 128 -15.49 -5.19 -6.00
CA LYS A 128 -15.69 -4.38 -7.21
C LYS A 128 -14.48 -3.53 -7.56
N ALA A 129 -13.83 -2.94 -6.57
CA ALA A 129 -12.61 -2.14 -6.78
C ALA A 129 -11.47 -3.01 -7.29
N ALA A 130 -11.28 -4.21 -6.74
CA ALA A 130 -10.26 -5.16 -7.16
C ALA A 130 -10.49 -5.65 -8.60
N VAL A 131 -11.73 -6.03 -8.94
CA VAL A 131 -12.11 -6.44 -10.30
C VAL A 131 -11.88 -5.31 -11.30
N LYS A 132 -12.31 -4.08 -10.97
CA LYS A 132 -12.10 -2.93 -11.83
C LYS A 132 -10.61 -2.65 -12.08
N ALA A 133 -9.76 -2.80 -11.06
CA ALA A 133 -8.31 -2.65 -11.20
C ALA A 133 -7.73 -3.72 -12.14
N ALA A 134 -8.11 -4.99 -11.95
CA ALA A 134 -7.67 -6.11 -12.77
C ALA A 134 -8.12 -5.95 -14.24
N GLU A 135 -9.38 -5.61 -14.48
CA GLU A 135 -9.91 -5.39 -15.84
C GLU A 135 -9.23 -4.19 -16.54
N TYR A 136 -8.96 -3.10 -15.79
CA TYR A 136 -8.30 -1.93 -16.33
C TYR A 136 -6.91 -2.23 -16.91
N ILE A 137 -6.14 -3.09 -16.24
CA ILE A 137 -4.80 -3.50 -16.71
C ILE A 137 -4.84 -4.77 -17.58
N LYS A 138 -6.04 -5.31 -17.85
CA LYS A 138 -6.24 -6.57 -18.59
C LYS A 138 -5.45 -7.71 -17.97
N TYR A 139 -5.53 -7.81 -16.63
CA TYR A 139 -4.82 -8.83 -15.88
C TYR A 139 -5.29 -10.22 -16.29
N GLU A 140 -4.35 -11.11 -16.60
CA GLU A 140 -4.60 -12.51 -16.93
C GLU A 140 -3.94 -13.43 -15.88
N GLY A 141 -4.69 -14.43 -15.42
CA GLY A 141 -4.23 -15.38 -14.42
C GLY A 141 -4.82 -15.15 -13.04
N VAL A 142 -4.16 -15.71 -12.02
CA VAL A 142 -4.56 -15.64 -10.62
C VAL A 142 -3.69 -14.64 -9.90
N GLY A 143 -4.32 -13.68 -9.22
CA GLY A 143 -3.62 -12.60 -8.54
C GLY A 143 -4.34 -12.15 -7.29
N THR A 144 -3.68 -11.26 -6.57
CA THR A 144 -4.18 -10.70 -5.33
C THR A 144 -4.08 -9.17 -5.38
N VAL A 145 -5.18 -8.50 -5.00
CA VAL A 145 -5.20 -7.05 -4.79
C VAL A 145 -5.21 -6.78 -3.30
N GLU A 146 -4.17 -6.11 -2.81
CA GLU A 146 -3.99 -5.78 -1.41
C GLU A 146 -4.51 -4.37 -1.12
N PHE A 147 -5.22 -4.25 0.00
CA PHE A 147 -5.75 -2.99 0.52
C PHE A 147 -5.37 -2.78 1.98
N LEU A 148 -5.21 -1.53 2.35
CA LEU A 148 -5.21 -1.09 3.74
C LEU A 148 -6.61 -0.59 4.09
N VAL A 149 -7.16 -1.04 5.21
CA VAL A 149 -8.48 -0.61 5.68
C VAL A 149 -8.33 0.05 7.04
N ASP A 150 -8.75 1.31 7.16
CA ASP A 150 -8.65 2.06 8.40
C ASP A 150 -9.78 1.70 9.41
N LYS A 151 -9.69 2.23 10.62
CA LYS A 151 -10.70 2.02 11.69
C LYS A 151 -12.11 2.47 11.32
N ASN A 152 -12.25 3.37 10.34
CA ASN A 152 -13.52 3.88 9.85
C ASN A 152 -14.05 3.04 8.66
N ARG A 153 -13.40 1.90 8.36
CA ARG A 153 -13.70 1.03 7.21
C ARG A 153 -13.51 1.70 5.85
N LYS A 154 -12.69 2.73 5.78
CA LYS A 154 -12.26 3.29 4.51
C LYS A 154 -11.06 2.50 4.00
N PHE A 155 -11.12 2.05 2.75
CA PHE A 155 -10.06 1.25 2.17
C PHE A 155 -9.22 2.04 1.17
N TYR A 156 -7.96 1.64 1.07
CA TYR A 156 -6.94 2.26 0.22
C TYR A 156 -6.22 1.16 -0.54
N PHE A 157 -6.13 1.31 -1.86
CA PHE A 157 -5.37 0.39 -2.71
C PHE A 157 -3.89 0.43 -2.32
N CYS A 158 -3.27 -0.73 -2.17
CA CYS A 158 -1.85 -0.87 -1.88
C CYS A 158 -1.10 -1.36 -3.12
N LEU A 159 -1.36 -2.59 -3.55
CA LEU A 159 -0.70 -3.19 -4.72
C LEU A 159 -1.55 -4.34 -5.29
N LEU A 160 -1.15 -4.76 -6.50
CA LEU A 160 -1.61 -6.00 -7.12
C LEU A 160 -0.38 -6.86 -7.44
N TYR A 161 -0.41 -8.12 -7.09
CA TYR A 161 0.65 -9.06 -7.39
C TYR A 161 0.09 -10.40 -7.89
N THR A 162 0.90 -11.09 -8.67
CA THR A 162 0.56 -12.41 -9.18
C THR A 162 0.73 -13.44 -8.07
N SER A 163 -0.27 -14.31 -7.89
CA SER A 163 -0.15 -15.46 -7.00
C SER A 163 0.81 -16.46 -7.62
N PRO A 164 1.87 -16.87 -6.90
CA PRO A 164 2.84 -17.81 -7.45
C PRO A 164 2.17 -19.15 -7.82
N SER A 165 2.55 -19.69 -8.95
CA SER A 165 2.16 -21.05 -9.35
C SER A 165 3.11 -22.06 -8.72
N PRO A 166 2.65 -23.26 -8.33
CA PRO A 166 3.55 -24.35 -7.93
C PRO A 166 4.56 -24.77 -9.01
N ARG A 167 4.38 -24.31 -10.26
CA ARG A 167 5.31 -24.57 -11.37
C ARG A 167 6.41 -23.52 -11.48
N ASP A 168 6.32 -22.43 -10.71
CA ASP A 168 7.27 -21.30 -10.75
C ASP A 168 8.35 -21.43 -9.66
N THR A 169 8.37 -22.55 -8.92
CA THR A 169 9.33 -22.89 -7.85
C THR A 169 10.29 -23.99 -8.28
#